data_5d0a050cd84326443eb2a4c52a68998c
#
_entry.id   5d0a050cd84326443eb2a4c52a68998c
#
_cell.length_a   1.000
_cell.length_b   1.000
_cell.length_c   1.000
_cell.angle_alpha   90.00
_cell.angle_beta   90.00
_cell.angle_gamma   90.00
#
_symmetry.space_group_name_H-M   'P 1'
#
loop_
_entity.id
_entity.type
_entity.pdbx_description
1 polymer ?
#
loop_
_entity_poly.entity_id
_entity_poly.type
_entity_poly.pdbx_seq_one_letter_code
_entity_poly.pdbx_strand_id
1 'polypeptide(L)'
;MRATYLAAAAAVLVFTAACGSNYSSAPTSPSPSPSPSPAQGGPSAAVTIPSGAATLANRAFSPDELDVAVGDTVTWTNTDSVAHTSTSDRSGWDSGVGAPGGRFSFAFQAAGTYQYHCAIHPGMVGTVVVR
;
A
#
# COMPACT_ATOMS: atom_id res chain seq x y z
N MET A 1 46.38 52.45 -36.54
CA MET A 1 46.19 53.88 -36.26
C MET A 1 45.01 54.03 -35.30
N ARG A 2 45.32 54.73 -34.19
CA ARG A 2 44.38 55.39 -33.23
C ARG A 2 43.19 54.59 -32.73
N ALA A 3 43.19 54.00 -31.55
CA ALA A 3 43.05 54.59 -30.20
C ALA A 3 41.89 55.61 -30.07
N THR A 4 40.88 55.26 -29.36
CA THR A 4 40.19 56.22 -28.48
C THR A 4 39.53 55.44 -27.31
N TYR A 5 40.00 55.76 -26.12
CA TYR A 5 39.44 55.47 -24.82
C TYR A 5 38.20 56.35 -24.60
N LEU A 6 37.18 55.84 -23.95
CA LEU A 6 36.32 56.68 -23.11
C LEU A 6 35.85 55.87 -21.88
N ALA A 7 36.27 56.43 -20.76
CA ALA A 7 35.91 56.00 -19.43
C ALA A 7 34.57 56.63 -19.02
N ALA A 8 33.98 56.05 -18.04
CA ALA A 8 33.11 56.59 -16.99
C ALA A 8 31.90 55.66 -16.78
N ALA A 9 31.38 55.35 -15.64
CA ALA A 9 31.43 55.88 -14.31
C ALA A 9 30.93 54.82 -13.34
N ALA A 10 31.52 54.79 -12.17
CA ALA A 10 31.07 53.99 -11.02
C ALA A 10 29.73 54.53 -10.49
N ALA A 11 28.76 53.67 -10.33
CA ALA A 11 27.60 53.89 -9.48
C ALA A 11 27.61 52.85 -8.36
N VAL A 12 28.06 53.25 -7.21
CA VAL A 12 27.94 52.51 -5.95
C VAL A 12 26.51 52.64 -5.48
N LEU A 13 25.74 51.57 -5.54
CA LEU A 13 24.45 51.44 -4.88
C LEU A 13 24.63 50.59 -3.63
N VAL A 14 24.68 51.27 -2.50
CA VAL A 14 24.58 50.71 -1.17
C VAL A 14 23.13 50.18 -0.99
N PHE A 15 22.92 48.88 -0.97
CA PHE A 15 21.67 48.30 -0.51
C PHE A 15 21.84 47.84 0.91
N THR A 16 21.10 48.47 1.76
CA THR A 16 20.91 48.17 3.19
C THR A 16 20.44 46.74 3.42
N ALA A 17 21.06 46.08 4.38
CA ALA A 17 20.66 44.78 4.89
C ALA A 17 19.23 44.82 5.41
N ALA A 18 18.35 44.05 4.79
CA ALA A 18 17.10 43.64 5.41
C ALA A 18 17.30 42.24 6.00
N CYS A 19 17.16 42.13 7.31
CA CYS A 19 17.08 40.87 8.02
C CYS A 19 15.90 40.05 7.48
N GLY A 20 16.18 39.07 6.64
CA GLY A 20 15.25 38.06 6.21
C GLY A 20 15.32 36.86 7.12
N SER A 21 14.22 36.58 7.80
CA SER A 21 13.98 35.49 8.72
C SER A 21 14.42 34.14 8.14
N ASN A 22 15.21 33.40 8.89
CA ASN A 22 15.52 32.01 8.64
C ASN A 22 14.23 31.18 8.71
N TYR A 23 13.67 30.86 7.57
CA TYR A 23 12.74 29.75 7.46
C TYR A 23 13.58 28.47 7.46
N SER A 24 13.77 27.89 8.65
CA SER A 24 14.13 26.48 8.77
C SER A 24 13.00 25.67 8.18
N SER A 25 13.12 25.29 6.94
CA SER A 25 12.29 24.23 6.37
C SER A 25 12.68 22.93 7.07
N ALA A 26 11.94 22.58 8.10
CA ALA A 26 11.97 21.24 8.64
C ALA A 26 11.60 20.25 7.50
N PRO A 27 12.32 19.12 7.37
CA PRO A 27 11.89 18.09 6.43
C PRO A 27 10.51 17.61 6.88
N THR A 28 9.49 17.91 6.10
CA THR A 28 8.17 17.32 6.25
C THR A 28 8.33 15.82 6.05
N SER A 29 8.31 15.10 7.17
CA SER A 29 8.15 13.65 7.17
C SER A 29 6.89 13.33 6.33
N PRO A 30 6.95 12.40 5.37
CA PRO A 30 5.75 12.01 4.63
C PRO A 30 4.74 11.52 5.66
N SER A 31 3.59 12.21 5.70
CA SER A 31 2.44 11.78 6.49
C SER A 31 2.13 10.34 6.11
N PRO A 32 1.96 9.42 7.07
CA PRO A 32 1.57 8.06 6.73
C PRO A 32 0.27 8.15 5.92
N SER A 33 0.31 7.57 4.72
CA SER A 33 -0.88 7.40 3.88
C SER A 33 -1.97 6.79 4.74
N PRO A 34 -3.21 7.31 4.75
CA PRO A 34 -4.26 6.75 5.57
C PRO A 34 -4.40 5.27 5.22
N SER A 35 -4.12 4.41 6.19
CA SER A 35 -4.49 3.00 6.13
C SER A 35 -5.96 2.96 5.76
N PRO A 36 -6.39 2.16 4.75
CA PRO A 36 -7.79 2.10 4.39
C PRO A 36 -8.58 1.75 5.65
N SER A 37 -9.43 2.70 6.06
CA SER A 37 -10.38 2.51 7.16
C SER A 37 -11.21 1.28 6.81
N PRO A 38 -11.45 0.33 7.73
CA PRO A 38 -12.34 -0.78 7.45
C PRO A 38 -13.68 -0.21 7.01
N ALA A 39 -14.05 -0.44 5.76
CA ALA A 39 -15.39 -0.16 5.29
C ALA A 39 -16.35 -0.89 6.25
N GLN A 40 -17.30 -0.17 6.82
CA GLN A 40 -18.40 -0.77 7.58
C GLN A 40 -19.26 -1.54 6.57
N GLY A 41 -18.86 -2.77 6.31
CA GLY A 41 -19.54 -3.72 5.47
C GLY A 41 -20.42 -4.64 6.29
N GLY A 42 -21.28 -5.39 5.61
CA GLY A 42 -22.10 -6.46 6.13
C GLY A 42 -21.33 -7.54 6.92
N PRO A 43 -21.90 -8.73 7.11
CA PRO A 43 -21.27 -9.81 7.86
C PRO A 43 -19.82 -10.04 7.42
N SER A 44 -18.97 -10.33 8.39
CA SER A 44 -17.54 -10.52 8.12
C SER A 44 -17.23 -12.01 7.99
N ALA A 45 -16.49 -12.39 6.94
CA ALA A 45 -15.94 -13.72 6.75
C ALA A 45 -14.42 -13.71 6.94
N ALA A 46 -13.84 -14.85 7.26
CA ALA A 46 -12.42 -14.94 7.59
C ALA A 46 -11.72 -16.04 6.78
N VAL A 47 -10.49 -15.72 6.37
CA VAL A 47 -9.54 -16.67 5.81
C VAL A 47 -8.29 -16.68 6.69
N THR A 48 -7.81 -17.86 7.03
CA THR A 48 -6.58 -18.03 7.78
C THR A 48 -5.47 -18.52 6.87
N ILE A 49 -4.28 -17.98 7.03
CA ILE A 49 -3.05 -18.51 6.44
C ILE A 49 -2.38 -19.35 7.53
N PRO A 50 -2.48 -20.70 7.46
CA PRO A 50 -2.02 -21.58 8.54
C PRO A 50 -0.50 -21.73 8.56
N SER A 51 0.03 -22.28 9.65
CA SER A 51 1.45 -22.60 9.76
C SER A 51 1.91 -23.53 8.64
N GLY A 52 3.05 -23.20 8.01
CA GLY A 52 3.61 -23.96 6.89
C GLY A 52 2.89 -23.74 5.56
N ALA A 53 2.09 -22.68 5.44
CA ALA A 53 1.27 -22.39 4.25
C ALA A 53 2.06 -22.40 2.94
N ALA A 54 3.32 -21.94 2.95
CA ALA A 54 4.18 -21.92 1.76
C ALA A 54 4.34 -23.29 1.06
N THR A 55 4.06 -24.39 1.74
CA THR A 55 4.18 -25.77 1.23
C THR A 55 2.83 -26.44 0.95
N LEU A 56 1.72 -25.79 1.27
CA LEU A 56 0.38 -26.37 1.21
C LEU A 56 -0.35 -26.15 -0.12
N ALA A 57 0.26 -25.38 -1.05
CA ALA A 57 -0.28 -25.07 -2.38
C ALA A 57 -1.73 -24.54 -2.29
N ASN A 58 -2.70 -25.23 -2.90
CA ASN A 58 -4.11 -24.85 -2.89
C ASN A 58 -4.81 -24.95 -1.52
N ARG A 59 -4.14 -25.44 -0.47
CA ARG A 59 -4.63 -25.44 0.92
C ARG A 59 -3.90 -24.44 1.81
N ALA A 60 -3.17 -23.55 1.20
CA ALA A 60 -2.40 -22.52 1.90
C ALA A 60 -3.27 -21.39 2.49
N PHE A 61 -4.50 -21.25 1.99
CA PHE A 61 -5.53 -20.41 2.56
C PHE A 61 -6.66 -21.30 3.11
N SER A 62 -7.19 -21.00 4.26
CA SER A 62 -8.23 -21.82 4.91
C SER A 62 -9.43 -20.95 5.32
N PRO A 63 -10.60 -21.18 4.71
CA PRO A 63 -10.86 -22.09 3.60
C PRO A 63 -10.14 -21.65 2.32
N ASP A 64 -9.89 -22.59 1.40
CA ASP A 64 -9.31 -22.34 0.07
C ASP A 64 -10.33 -21.77 -0.92
N GLU A 65 -11.61 -22.06 -0.72
CA GLU A 65 -12.74 -21.41 -1.37
C GLU A 65 -13.72 -20.88 -0.30
N LEU A 66 -14.11 -19.62 -0.42
CA LEU A 66 -14.99 -18.94 0.51
C LEU A 66 -16.15 -18.29 -0.23
N ASP A 67 -17.40 -18.65 0.15
CA ASP A 67 -18.63 -18.01 -0.32
C ASP A 67 -19.02 -16.83 0.57
N VAL A 68 -19.31 -15.68 -0.03
CA VAL A 68 -19.76 -14.47 0.67
C VAL A 68 -20.83 -13.74 -0.15
N ALA A 69 -21.58 -12.83 0.47
CA ALA A 69 -22.52 -11.96 -0.20
C ALA A 69 -21.89 -10.65 -0.68
N VAL A 70 -22.53 -9.99 -1.66
CA VAL A 70 -22.15 -8.62 -2.03
C VAL A 70 -22.28 -7.71 -0.81
N GLY A 71 -21.25 -6.92 -0.53
CA GLY A 71 -21.14 -6.04 0.63
C GLY A 71 -20.38 -6.65 1.81
N ASP A 72 -20.12 -7.96 1.81
CA ASP A 72 -19.36 -8.61 2.88
C ASP A 72 -17.89 -8.21 2.86
N THR A 73 -17.29 -8.23 4.06
CA THR A 73 -15.86 -7.99 4.25
C THR A 73 -15.18 -9.31 4.58
N VAL A 74 -14.17 -9.68 3.81
CA VAL A 74 -13.29 -10.82 4.10
C VAL A 74 -12.03 -10.32 4.78
N THR A 75 -11.63 -11.00 5.86
CA THR A 75 -10.40 -10.72 6.59
C THR A 75 -9.45 -11.91 6.51
N TRP A 76 -8.27 -11.70 5.93
CA TRP A 76 -7.16 -12.64 5.96
C TRP A 76 -6.32 -12.43 7.22
N THR A 77 -5.98 -13.51 7.91
CA THR A 77 -5.11 -13.49 9.08
C THR A 77 -3.92 -14.42 8.85
N ASN A 78 -2.71 -13.88 8.92
CA ASN A 78 -1.49 -14.68 8.83
C ASN A 78 -1.18 -15.31 10.21
N THR A 79 -1.40 -16.61 10.34
CA THR A 79 -1.03 -17.38 11.55
C THR A 79 0.24 -18.20 11.35
N ASP A 80 0.88 -18.09 10.18
CA ASP A 80 2.19 -18.68 9.92
C ASP A 80 3.32 -17.90 10.60
N SER A 81 4.48 -18.50 10.69
CA SER A 81 5.71 -17.91 11.22
C SER A 81 6.47 -17.08 10.18
N VAL A 82 6.05 -17.12 8.91
CA VAL A 82 6.65 -16.36 7.80
C VAL A 82 5.65 -15.38 7.21
N ALA A 83 6.16 -14.41 6.45
CA ALA A 83 5.31 -13.41 5.81
C ALA A 83 4.58 -13.97 4.58
N HIS A 84 3.37 -13.48 4.32
CA HIS A 84 2.55 -13.85 3.16
C HIS A 84 1.86 -12.62 2.57
N THR A 85 1.30 -12.76 1.37
CA THR A 85 0.39 -11.78 0.78
C THR A 85 -0.97 -12.42 0.47
N SER A 86 -1.99 -11.59 0.31
CA SER A 86 -3.23 -11.91 -0.38
C SER A 86 -3.37 -10.94 -1.53
N THR A 87 -3.12 -11.40 -2.76
CA THR A 87 -3.05 -10.56 -3.95
C THR A 87 -4.01 -11.10 -5.01
N SER A 88 -4.97 -10.29 -5.44
CA SER A 88 -5.95 -10.66 -6.46
C SER A 88 -5.29 -10.86 -7.82
N ASP A 89 -5.69 -11.90 -8.56
CA ASP A 89 -5.19 -12.18 -9.90
C ASP A 89 -5.64 -11.16 -10.95
N ARG A 90 -6.72 -10.41 -10.66
CA ARG A 90 -7.37 -9.47 -11.57
C ARG A 90 -7.52 -8.07 -11.00
N SER A 91 -6.51 -7.55 -10.30
CA SER A 91 -6.47 -6.18 -9.80
C SER A 91 -7.64 -5.76 -8.88
N GLY A 92 -8.14 -6.65 -8.02
CA GLY A 92 -9.15 -6.33 -7.00
C GLY A 92 -8.53 -5.73 -5.75
N TRP A 93 -7.50 -6.37 -5.22
CA TRP A 93 -6.77 -5.95 -4.02
C TRP A 93 -5.32 -6.47 -4.03
N ASP A 94 -4.52 -5.86 -3.19
CA ASP A 94 -3.20 -6.35 -2.79
C ASP A 94 -3.00 -5.99 -1.30
N SER A 95 -2.79 -7.00 -0.48
CA SER A 95 -2.56 -6.79 0.96
C SER A 95 -1.20 -6.19 1.27
N GLY A 96 -0.29 -6.19 0.30
CA GLY A 96 1.13 -6.06 0.60
C GLY A 96 1.64 -7.23 1.45
N VAL A 97 2.88 -7.12 1.93
CA VAL A 97 3.52 -8.16 2.73
C VAL A 97 3.00 -8.13 4.17
N GLY A 98 2.25 -9.13 4.56
CA GLY A 98 1.71 -9.35 5.91
C GLY A 98 2.65 -10.18 6.77
N ALA A 99 3.23 -9.59 7.82
CA ALA A 99 4.05 -10.29 8.81
C ALA A 99 3.24 -11.34 9.60
N PRO A 100 3.88 -12.27 10.32
CA PRO A 100 3.22 -13.16 11.28
C PRO A 100 2.28 -12.40 12.23
N GLY A 101 1.05 -12.85 12.37
CA GLY A 101 -0.02 -12.19 13.13
C GLY A 101 -0.71 -11.03 12.40
N GLY A 102 -0.23 -10.65 11.21
CA GLY A 102 -0.80 -9.58 10.39
C GLY A 102 -2.19 -9.92 9.89
N ARG A 103 -2.97 -8.86 9.64
CA ARG A 103 -4.33 -8.96 9.10
C ARG A 103 -4.53 -7.98 7.95
N PHE A 104 -5.34 -8.41 6.99
CA PHE A 104 -5.78 -7.59 5.88
C PHE A 104 -7.28 -7.83 5.66
N SER A 105 -8.02 -6.79 5.29
CA SER A 105 -9.46 -6.90 5.04
C SER A 105 -9.82 -6.23 3.73
N PHE A 106 -10.76 -6.83 2.99
CA PHE A 106 -11.28 -6.28 1.75
C PHE A 106 -12.80 -6.49 1.68
N ALA A 107 -13.55 -5.44 1.28
CA ALA A 107 -14.99 -5.48 1.11
C ALA A 107 -15.36 -5.74 -0.35
N PHE A 108 -16.16 -6.77 -0.62
CA PHE A 108 -16.56 -7.17 -1.95
C PHE A 108 -17.85 -6.46 -2.38
N GLN A 109 -17.76 -5.52 -3.33
CA GLN A 109 -18.88 -4.69 -3.77
C GLN A 109 -19.62 -5.22 -5.00
N ALA A 110 -19.14 -6.29 -5.63
CA ALA A 110 -19.75 -6.87 -6.81
C ALA A 110 -19.72 -8.39 -6.77
N ALA A 111 -20.77 -9.02 -7.30
CA ALA A 111 -20.81 -10.47 -7.48
C ALA A 111 -19.74 -10.93 -8.49
N GLY A 112 -19.15 -12.09 -8.24
CA GLY A 112 -18.13 -12.67 -9.11
C GLY A 112 -17.25 -13.69 -8.41
N THR A 113 -16.39 -14.34 -9.18
CA THR A 113 -15.36 -15.25 -8.66
C THR A 113 -14.01 -14.56 -8.70
N TYR A 114 -13.40 -14.43 -7.55
CA TYR A 114 -12.16 -13.71 -7.33
C TYR A 114 -11.07 -14.69 -6.92
N GLN A 115 -10.21 -15.03 -7.88
CA GLN A 115 -9.00 -15.81 -7.61
C GLN A 115 -7.89 -14.90 -7.07
N TYR A 116 -7.10 -15.44 -6.14
CA TYR A 116 -6.00 -14.73 -5.54
C TYR A 116 -4.86 -15.67 -5.14
N HIS A 117 -3.69 -15.11 -4.91
CA HIS A 117 -2.48 -15.86 -4.60
C HIS A 117 -1.60 -15.14 -3.57
N CYS A 118 -0.57 -15.83 -3.11
CA CYS A 118 0.55 -15.20 -2.39
C CYS A 118 1.66 -14.84 -3.38
N ALA A 119 2.00 -13.56 -3.49
CA ALA A 119 3.00 -13.07 -4.45
C ALA A 119 4.44 -13.50 -4.13
N ILE A 120 4.72 -13.93 -2.90
CA ILE A 120 6.06 -14.32 -2.44
C ILE A 120 6.27 -15.84 -2.29
N HIS A 121 5.19 -16.64 -2.35
CA HIS A 121 5.28 -18.11 -2.30
C HIS A 121 4.50 -18.73 -3.44
N PRO A 122 5.17 -19.17 -4.52
CA PRO A 122 4.50 -19.75 -5.67
C PRO A 122 3.62 -20.96 -5.30
N GLY A 123 2.45 -21.03 -5.92
CA GLY A 123 1.51 -22.14 -5.73
C GLY A 123 0.49 -21.94 -4.59
N MET A 124 0.65 -20.96 -3.72
CA MET A 124 -0.38 -20.60 -2.75
C MET A 124 -1.53 -19.86 -3.45
N VAL A 125 -2.67 -20.50 -3.59
CA VAL A 125 -3.85 -19.96 -4.29
C VAL A 125 -5.10 -20.14 -3.44
N GLY A 126 -6.09 -19.24 -3.63
CA GLY A 126 -7.40 -19.30 -3.02
C GLY A 126 -8.45 -18.62 -3.88
N THR A 127 -9.72 -18.77 -3.51
CA THR A 127 -10.86 -18.23 -4.25
C THR A 127 -11.90 -17.63 -3.30
N VAL A 128 -12.43 -16.46 -3.63
CA VAL A 128 -13.62 -15.91 -3.00
C VAL A 128 -14.73 -15.87 -4.04
N VAL A 129 -15.88 -16.48 -3.74
CA VAL A 129 -17.08 -16.45 -4.56
C VAL A 129 -18.09 -15.52 -3.93
N VAL A 130 -18.44 -14.44 -4.64
CA VAL A 130 -19.36 -13.39 -4.16
C VAL A 130 -20.70 -13.55 -4.91
N ARG A 131 -21.79 -13.68 -4.16
CA ARG A 131 -23.15 -13.91 -4.69
C ARG A 131 -24.16 -12.87 -4.22
#